data_e26465f6a91b699adbac54ea86b078fa
#
_entry.id   e26465f6a91b699adbac54ea86b078fa
#
_cell.length_a   1.000
_cell.length_b   1.000
_cell.length_c   1.000
_cell.angle_alpha   90.00
_cell.angle_beta   90.00
_cell.angle_gamma   90.00
#
_symmetry.space_group_name_H-M   'P 1'
#
loop_
_entity.id
_entity.type
_entity.pdbx_description
1 polymer ?
#
loop_
_entity_poly.entity_id
_entity_poly.type
_entity_poly.pdbx_seq_one_letter_code
_entity_poly.pdbx_strand_id
1 'polypeptide(L)'
;RCMMDLATIGAKELKKQGILKNLDESDEINACTVKIKCDVNGKDEDWLFLFKNETHNHPTEIEPFGGAATCIGGAIRDPLSGRSYVYQAMRVTGAGDPLKPVSETLPGKLPQRKLVTTAAAGYSSYGNQIGLATGQVDEIYHPGYVAKRMEIGAVVGATPASHVRRECPAPGDVIVLLGGRTGRDGVGGATGSSKAHKLDSLEHCGAEVQKGNAPIERKLQRLFRREDACRM
;
A
#
# COMPACT_ATOMS: atom_id res chain seq x y z
N ARG A 1 12.91 22.17 -11.85
CA ARG A 1 11.67 21.76 -11.14
C ARG A 1 11.15 20.50 -11.80
N CYS A 2 10.82 19.49 -11.02
CA CYS A 2 10.24 18.24 -11.51
C CYS A 2 8.74 18.18 -11.23
N MET A 3 8.06 17.15 -11.73
CA MET A 3 6.60 16.96 -11.50
C MET A 3 6.27 16.84 -10.02
N MET A 4 7.16 16.26 -9.22
CA MET A 4 6.99 16.15 -7.77
C MET A 4 7.01 17.52 -7.09
N ASP A 5 7.81 18.46 -7.57
CA ASP A 5 7.80 19.84 -7.04
C ASP A 5 6.45 20.52 -7.27
N LEU A 6 5.84 20.28 -8.42
CA LEU A 6 4.51 20.80 -8.74
C LEU A 6 3.43 20.13 -7.88
N ALA A 7 3.48 18.82 -7.73
CA ALA A 7 2.52 18.06 -6.94
C ALA A 7 2.53 18.45 -5.45
N THR A 8 3.70 18.80 -4.92
CA THR A 8 3.88 19.12 -3.49
C THR A 8 3.86 20.60 -3.16
N ILE A 9 3.79 21.49 -4.15
CA ILE A 9 3.91 22.95 -3.93
C ILE A 9 2.81 23.49 -3.00
N GLY A 10 1.57 23.02 -3.18
CA GLY A 10 0.44 23.44 -2.36
C GLY A 10 0.63 23.06 -0.89
N ALA A 11 1.00 21.81 -0.63
CA ALA A 11 1.25 21.33 0.73
C ALA A 11 2.42 22.07 1.40
N LYS A 12 3.51 22.31 0.65
CA LYS A 12 4.66 23.08 1.15
C LYS A 12 4.29 24.53 1.50
N GLU A 13 3.45 25.16 0.69
CA GLU A 13 2.99 26.51 0.93
C GLU A 13 2.05 26.58 2.16
N LEU A 14 1.07 25.70 2.26
CA LEU A 14 0.19 25.60 3.43
C LEU A 14 0.97 25.35 4.72
N LYS A 15 2.02 24.54 4.64
CA LYS A 15 2.92 24.30 5.79
C LYS A 15 3.65 25.58 6.21
N LYS A 16 4.21 26.34 5.25
CA LYS A 16 4.86 27.63 5.54
C LYS A 16 3.92 28.65 6.19
N GLN A 17 2.67 28.65 5.79
CA GLN A 17 1.62 29.50 6.35
C GLN A 17 1.14 29.02 7.73
N GLY A 18 1.61 27.88 8.22
CA GLY A 18 1.22 27.33 9.51
C GLY A 18 -0.22 26.77 9.54
N ILE A 19 -0.82 26.50 8.38
CA ILE A 19 -2.19 25.97 8.28
C ILE A 19 -2.22 24.49 8.64
N LEU A 20 -1.17 23.73 8.30
CA LEU A 20 -1.08 22.29 8.55
C LEU A 20 -0.62 21.95 9.98
N LYS A 21 -1.22 22.57 10.99
CA LYS A 21 -0.82 22.39 12.40
C LYS A 21 -1.04 20.97 12.93
N ASN A 22 -2.00 20.27 12.39
CA ASN A 22 -2.34 18.90 12.79
C ASN A 22 -1.53 17.84 12.05
N LEU A 23 -0.71 18.24 11.07
CA LEU A 23 0.17 17.29 10.40
C LEU A 23 1.21 16.79 11.42
N ASP A 24 1.30 15.48 11.55
CA ASP A 24 2.30 14.82 12.39
C ASP A 24 3.42 14.30 11.49
N GLU A 25 4.59 14.90 11.62
CA GLU A 25 5.78 14.51 10.87
C GLU A 25 6.74 13.76 11.77
N SER A 26 7.22 12.62 11.30
CA SER A 26 8.19 11.79 11.98
C SER A 26 8.97 10.95 10.99
N ASP A 27 10.12 10.47 11.38
CA ASP A 27 10.95 9.58 10.57
C ASP A 27 10.52 8.12 10.71
N GLU A 28 9.76 7.78 11.77
CA GLU A 28 9.36 6.40 12.08
C GLU A 28 8.11 5.94 11.32
N ILE A 29 7.20 6.88 10.99
CA ILE A 29 5.89 6.55 10.43
C ILE A 29 5.87 6.72 8.93
N ASN A 30 5.74 5.62 8.20
CA ASN A 30 5.68 5.63 6.73
C ASN A 30 4.23 5.79 6.23
N ALA A 31 3.54 6.83 6.70
CA ALA A 31 2.19 7.20 6.27
C ALA A 31 1.97 8.70 6.50
N CYS A 32 1.07 9.31 5.75
CA CYS A 32 0.60 10.65 6.06
C CYS A 32 -0.20 10.60 7.36
N THR A 33 0.22 11.34 8.37
CA THR A 33 -0.32 11.26 9.73
C THR A 33 -0.88 12.59 10.17
N VAL A 34 -2.08 12.57 10.71
CA VAL A 34 -2.79 13.76 11.21
C VAL A 34 -3.20 13.55 12.66
N LYS A 35 -2.92 14.53 13.50
CA LYS A 35 -3.36 14.57 14.91
C LYS A 35 -4.85 14.90 14.97
N ILE A 36 -5.60 14.08 15.66
CA ILE A 36 -7.04 14.27 15.86
C ILE A 36 -7.43 14.06 17.33
N LYS A 37 -8.57 14.58 17.69
CA LYS A 37 -9.23 14.25 18.96
C LYS A 37 -10.35 13.24 18.68
N CYS A 38 -10.42 12.22 19.51
CA CYS A 38 -11.48 11.22 19.46
C CYS A 38 -12.21 11.18 20.80
N ASP A 39 -13.52 11.19 20.77
CA ASP A 39 -14.33 10.86 21.95
C ASP A 39 -14.31 9.34 22.14
N VAL A 40 -13.73 8.91 23.24
CA VAL A 40 -13.72 7.50 23.65
C VAL A 40 -14.47 7.38 24.99
N ASN A 41 -15.69 6.89 24.92
CA ASN A 41 -16.56 6.74 26.10
C ASN A 41 -16.78 8.06 26.90
N GLY A 42 -16.95 9.16 26.21
CA GLY A 42 -17.18 10.49 26.81
C GLY A 42 -15.90 11.19 27.29
N LYS A 43 -14.73 10.72 26.87
CA LYS A 43 -13.43 11.36 27.14
C LYS A 43 -12.69 11.66 25.85
N ASP A 44 -12.22 12.87 25.72
CA ASP A 44 -11.36 13.26 24.59
C ASP A 44 -9.98 12.65 24.73
N GLU A 45 -9.60 11.86 23.74
CA GLU A 45 -8.26 11.27 23.63
C GLU A 45 -7.51 11.82 22.41
N ASP A 46 -6.19 11.92 22.54
CA ASP A 46 -5.31 12.23 21.42
C ASP A 46 -5.05 10.98 20.56
N TRP A 47 -5.41 11.07 19.28
CA TRP A 47 -5.25 10.02 18.32
C TRP A 47 -4.46 10.48 17.10
N LEU A 48 -3.86 9.54 16.40
CA LEU A 48 -3.28 9.73 15.09
C LEU A 48 -4.15 9.03 14.05
N PHE A 49 -4.53 9.78 13.02
CA PHE A 49 -5.19 9.25 11.83
C PHE A 49 -4.15 9.14 10.73
N LEU A 50 -4.03 7.96 10.14
CA LEU A 50 -3.01 7.64 9.16
C LEU A 50 -3.65 7.33 7.81
N PHE A 51 -3.10 7.93 6.77
CA PHE A 51 -3.45 7.64 5.38
C PHE A 51 -2.20 7.17 4.63
N LYS A 52 -2.29 6.04 3.97
CA LYS A 52 -1.26 5.52 3.08
C LYS A 52 -1.87 5.14 1.75
N ASN A 53 -1.21 5.53 0.67
CA ASN A 53 -1.46 4.96 -0.65
C ASN A 53 -0.19 4.33 -1.20
N GLU A 54 -0.37 3.25 -1.93
CA GLU A 54 0.68 2.47 -2.59
C GLU A 54 0.35 2.34 -4.07
N THR A 55 1.34 2.55 -4.94
CA THR A 55 1.22 2.27 -6.35
C THR A 55 2.01 1.01 -6.68
N HIS A 56 1.36 0.03 -7.30
CA HIS A 56 1.96 -1.26 -7.61
C HIS A 56 1.73 -1.66 -9.07
N ASN A 57 2.00 -0.73 -9.98
CA ASN A 57 1.66 -0.80 -11.40
C ASN A 57 2.39 -1.95 -12.10
N HIS A 58 3.72 -1.95 -12.00
CA HIS A 58 4.57 -2.89 -12.72
C HIS A 58 4.38 -4.35 -12.27
N PRO A 59 4.41 -4.68 -10.97
CA PRO A 59 4.18 -6.05 -10.54
C PRO A 59 2.78 -6.57 -10.91
N THR A 60 1.76 -5.72 -10.81
CA THR A 60 0.38 -6.09 -11.20
C THR A 60 0.25 -6.35 -12.70
N GLU A 61 1.05 -5.69 -13.52
CA GLU A 61 1.05 -5.90 -14.97
C GLU A 61 1.67 -7.24 -15.37
N ILE A 62 2.64 -7.74 -14.60
CA ILE A 62 3.33 -9.01 -14.85
C ILE A 62 2.57 -10.18 -14.22
N GLU A 63 2.27 -10.07 -12.94
CA GLU A 63 1.56 -11.08 -12.15
C GLU A 63 0.40 -10.40 -11.42
N PRO A 64 -0.78 -10.30 -12.08
CA PRO A 64 -1.87 -9.43 -11.63
C PRO A 64 -2.43 -9.80 -10.25
N PHE A 65 -2.50 -11.09 -9.92
CA PHE A 65 -3.05 -11.54 -8.64
C PHE A 65 -2.15 -11.13 -7.48
N GLY A 66 -0.89 -11.54 -7.50
CA GLY A 66 0.08 -11.24 -6.44
C GLY A 66 0.44 -9.76 -6.40
N GLY A 67 0.54 -9.10 -7.56
CA GLY A 67 0.82 -7.69 -7.65
C GLY A 67 -0.25 -6.83 -6.98
N ALA A 68 -1.52 -7.06 -7.27
CA ALA A 68 -2.63 -6.34 -6.63
C ALA A 68 -2.79 -6.72 -5.15
N ALA A 69 -2.59 -8.00 -4.80
CA ALA A 69 -2.59 -8.45 -3.40
C ALA A 69 -1.50 -7.76 -2.59
N THR A 70 -0.29 -7.67 -3.13
CA THR A 70 0.82 -6.98 -2.45
C THR A 70 0.63 -5.47 -2.40
N CYS A 71 -0.02 -4.87 -3.39
CA CYS A 71 -0.38 -3.46 -3.38
C CYS A 71 -1.14 -3.09 -2.10
N ILE A 72 -2.22 -3.79 -1.81
CA ILE A 72 -2.99 -3.54 -0.58
C ILE A 72 -2.22 -4.02 0.66
N GLY A 73 -1.51 -5.14 0.59
CA GLY A 73 -0.68 -5.63 1.70
C GLY A 73 0.39 -4.63 2.11
N GLY A 74 1.10 -4.02 1.15
CA GLY A 74 2.07 -2.95 1.40
C GLY A 74 1.43 -1.73 2.05
N ALA A 75 0.31 -1.27 1.50
CA ALA A 75 -0.42 -0.14 2.05
C ALA A 75 -0.85 -0.37 3.51
N ILE A 76 -1.21 -1.60 3.88
CA ILE A 76 -1.57 -1.97 5.26
C ILE A 76 -0.35 -2.03 6.18
N ARG A 77 0.78 -2.54 5.69
CA ARG A 77 2.02 -2.69 6.51
C ARG A 77 2.62 -1.36 6.92
N ASP A 78 2.59 -0.37 6.06
CA ASP A 78 3.25 0.90 6.32
C ASP A 78 2.69 1.66 7.53
N PRO A 79 1.37 1.77 7.74
CA PRO A 79 0.82 2.33 8.96
C PRO A 79 1.16 1.57 10.26
N LEU A 80 1.62 0.31 10.16
CA LEU A 80 2.10 -0.42 11.34
C LEU A 80 3.36 0.20 11.94
N SER A 81 4.13 0.99 11.18
CA SER A 81 5.23 1.79 11.73
C SER A 81 4.75 2.77 12.81
N GLY A 82 3.52 3.27 12.69
CA GLY A 82 2.83 4.08 13.70
C GLY A 82 1.96 3.27 14.66
N ARG A 83 2.14 1.96 14.77
CA ARG A 83 1.27 1.08 15.58
C ARG A 83 -0.21 1.18 15.24
N SER A 84 -0.53 1.66 14.04
CA SER A 84 -1.88 1.91 13.59
C SER A 84 -2.61 0.63 13.22
N TYR A 85 -3.89 0.58 13.53
CA TYR A 85 -4.82 -0.42 13.02
C TYR A 85 -5.54 0.13 11.78
N VAL A 86 -5.36 -0.55 10.65
CA VAL A 86 -6.05 -0.21 9.40
C VAL A 86 -7.44 -0.80 9.40
N TYR A 87 -8.44 0.01 9.13
CA TYR A 87 -9.86 -0.38 9.20
C TYR A 87 -10.61 -0.24 7.88
N GLN A 88 -10.06 0.45 6.90
CA GLN A 88 -10.69 0.58 5.59
C GLN A 88 -9.64 0.70 4.48
N ALA A 89 -9.92 0.04 3.36
CA ALA A 89 -9.16 0.17 2.11
C ALA A 89 -9.96 0.90 1.02
N MET A 90 -9.23 1.42 0.04
CA MET A 90 -9.73 2.01 -1.19
C MET A 90 -8.87 1.51 -2.35
N ARG A 91 -9.43 1.46 -3.55
CA ARG A 91 -8.72 1.00 -4.74
C ARG A 91 -9.02 1.93 -5.93
N VAL A 92 -7.98 2.36 -6.62
CA VAL A 92 -8.12 3.10 -7.88
C VAL A 92 -7.26 2.41 -8.94
N THR A 93 -7.82 2.12 -10.09
CA THR A 93 -7.11 1.43 -11.16
C THR A 93 -7.27 2.13 -12.51
N GLY A 94 -6.30 1.90 -13.38
CA GLY A 94 -6.36 2.30 -14.79
C GLY A 94 -5.95 1.15 -15.69
N ALA A 95 -6.78 0.83 -16.67
CA ALA A 95 -6.57 -0.24 -17.65
C ALA A 95 -7.03 0.18 -19.04
N GLY A 96 -6.62 -0.56 -20.07
CA GLY A 96 -7.26 -0.50 -21.36
C GLY A 96 -8.63 -1.17 -21.33
N ASP A 97 -9.37 -1.11 -22.45
CA ASP A 97 -10.68 -1.71 -22.58
C ASP A 97 -10.62 -3.24 -22.36
N PRO A 98 -11.28 -3.77 -21.32
CA PRO A 98 -11.29 -5.21 -21.03
C PRO A 98 -12.11 -6.04 -22.02
N LEU A 99 -12.90 -5.40 -22.87
CA LEU A 99 -13.71 -6.08 -23.91
C LEU A 99 -12.94 -6.31 -25.21
N LYS A 100 -11.73 -5.75 -25.34
CA LYS A 100 -10.90 -5.98 -26.52
C LYS A 100 -10.59 -7.47 -26.72
N PRO A 101 -10.66 -7.96 -27.98
CA PRO A 101 -10.28 -9.32 -28.30
C PRO A 101 -8.83 -9.65 -27.92
N VAL A 102 -8.57 -10.90 -27.55
CA VAL A 102 -7.20 -11.36 -27.21
C VAL A 102 -6.22 -11.14 -28.39
N SER A 103 -6.73 -11.26 -29.63
CA SER A 103 -5.95 -11.02 -30.86
C SER A 103 -5.40 -9.58 -30.98
N GLU A 104 -5.99 -8.63 -30.28
CA GLU A 104 -5.53 -7.23 -30.26
C GLU A 104 -4.57 -6.93 -29.10
N THR A 105 -4.16 -7.95 -28.37
CA THR A 105 -3.20 -7.77 -27.26
C THR A 105 -1.83 -7.38 -27.81
N LEU A 106 -1.24 -6.32 -27.27
CA LEU A 106 0.11 -5.91 -27.65
C LEU A 106 1.15 -6.96 -27.27
N PRO A 107 2.18 -7.16 -28.10
CA PRO A 107 3.28 -8.06 -27.78
C PRO A 107 3.90 -7.73 -26.41
N GLY A 108 4.14 -8.75 -25.59
CA GLY A 108 4.71 -8.60 -24.25
C GLY A 108 3.74 -8.10 -23.18
N LYS A 109 2.44 -8.01 -23.48
CA LYS A 109 1.39 -7.63 -22.55
C LYS A 109 0.41 -8.77 -22.29
N LEU A 110 -0.25 -8.75 -21.13
CA LEU A 110 -1.40 -9.61 -20.87
C LEU A 110 -2.66 -9.01 -21.49
N PRO A 111 -3.63 -9.86 -21.92
CA PRO A 111 -4.96 -9.39 -22.34
C PRO A 111 -5.60 -8.54 -21.23
N GLN A 112 -6.20 -7.40 -21.61
CA GLN A 112 -6.73 -6.43 -20.64
C GLN A 112 -7.78 -7.06 -19.72
N ARG A 113 -8.67 -7.91 -20.25
CA ARG A 113 -9.67 -8.63 -19.45
C ARG A 113 -9.02 -9.52 -18.38
N LYS A 114 -7.99 -10.29 -18.75
CA LYS A 114 -7.26 -11.13 -17.79
C LYS A 114 -6.59 -10.28 -16.71
N LEU A 115 -5.94 -9.20 -17.10
CA LEU A 115 -5.28 -8.27 -16.20
C LEU A 115 -6.26 -7.71 -15.17
N VAL A 116 -7.38 -7.13 -15.61
CA VAL A 116 -8.38 -6.49 -14.76
C VAL A 116 -9.01 -7.48 -13.78
N THR A 117 -9.53 -8.61 -14.29
CA THR A 117 -10.25 -9.58 -13.46
C THR A 117 -9.34 -10.27 -12.46
N THR A 118 -8.12 -10.60 -12.86
CA THR A 118 -7.15 -11.27 -11.97
C THR A 118 -6.60 -10.33 -10.90
N ALA A 119 -6.34 -9.07 -11.24
CA ALA A 119 -5.93 -8.06 -10.27
C ALA A 119 -7.04 -7.78 -9.23
N ALA A 120 -8.30 -7.66 -9.67
CA ALA A 120 -9.43 -7.50 -8.77
C ALA A 120 -9.57 -8.69 -7.81
N ALA A 121 -9.40 -9.93 -8.32
CA ALA A 121 -9.42 -11.13 -7.50
C ALA A 121 -8.29 -11.16 -6.46
N GLY A 122 -7.08 -10.75 -6.83
CA GLY A 122 -5.92 -10.67 -5.91
C GLY A 122 -6.13 -9.66 -4.79
N TYR A 123 -6.60 -8.47 -5.13
CA TYR A 123 -6.90 -7.42 -4.16
C TYR A 123 -7.99 -7.87 -3.17
N SER A 124 -9.09 -8.39 -3.70
CA SER A 124 -10.21 -8.92 -2.91
C SER A 124 -9.78 -10.09 -2.00
N SER A 125 -8.98 -11.02 -2.53
CA SER A 125 -8.49 -12.16 -1.76
C SER A 125 -7.67 -11.72 -0.54
N TYR A 126 -6.78 -10.76 -0.72
CA TYR A 126 -5.99 -10.23 0.40
C TYR A 126 -6.86 -9.53 1.45
N GLY A 127 -7.76 -8.66 1.01
CA GLY A 127 -8.69 -7.95 1.88
C GLY A 127 -9.58 -8.92 2.70
N ASN A 128 -10.11 -9.96 2.05
CA ASN A 128 -10.92 -10.97 2.73
C ASN A 128 -10.12 -11.75 3.78
N GLN A 129 -8.88 -12.13 3.48
CA GLN A 129 -8.04 -12.88 4.42
C GLN A 129 -7.64 -12.05 5.65
N ILE A 130 -7.42 -10.75 5.45
CA ILE A 130 -7.07 -9.85 6.55
C ILE A 130 -8.31 -9.30 7.29
N GLY A 131 -9.49 -9.44 6.70
CA GLY A 131 -10.73 -8.92 7.24
C GLY A 131 -10.87 -7.40 7.09
N LEU A 132 -10.42 -6.85 5.97
CA LEU A 132 -10.45 -5.44 5.65
C LEU A 132 -11.42 -5.16 4.50
N ALA A 133 -12.41 -4.31 4.75
CA ALA A 133 -13.35 -3.87 3.73
C ALA A 133 -12.69 -2.85 2.78
N THR A 134 -12.98 -2.97 1.48
CA THR A 134 -12.67 -1.95 0.49
C THR A 134 -13.91 -1.07 0.30
N GLY A 135 -13.88 0.13 0.88
CA GLY A 135 -15.02 1.05 0.93
C GLY A 135 -15.25 1.82 -0.37
N GLN A 136 -14.23 1.91 -1.23
CA GLN A 136 -14.31 2.59 -2.52
C GLN A 136 -13.47 1.86 -3.55
N VAL A 137 -14.01 1.68 -4.75
CA VAL A 137 -13.31 1.14 -5.92
C VAL A 137 -13.66 1.99 -7.13
N ASP A 138 -12.65 2.60 -7.73
CA ASP A 138 -12.78 3.35 -8.98
C ASP A 138 -11.88 2.70 -10.05
N GLU A 139 -12.48 2.28 -11.16
CA GLU A 139 -11.77 1.70 -12.29
C GLU A 139 -11.91 2.60 -13.52
N ILE A 140 -10.79 3.07 -14.05
CA ILE A 140 -10.72 3.98 -15.19
C ILE A 140 -10.24 3.18 -16.41
N TYR A 141 -11.00 3.23 -17.49
CA TYR A 141 -10.63 2.59 -18.75
C TYR A 141 -10.24 3.62 -19.79
N HIS A 142 -8.97 3.57 -20.22
CA HIS A 142 -8.45 4.50 -21.23
C HIS A 142 -7.32 3.83 -22.02
N PRO A 143 -7.21 4.02 -23.34
CA PRO A 143 -6.18 3.38 -24.17
C PRO A 143 -4.74 3.64 -23.69
N GLY A 144 -4.48 4.79 -23.08
CA GLY A 144 -3.16 5.11 -22.52
C GLY A 144 -2.66 4.14 -21.45
N TYR A 145 -3.57 3.48 -20.72
CA TYR A 145 -3.21 2.50 -19.70
C TYR A 145 -2.83 1.12 -20.25
N VAL A 146 -2.95 0.90 -21.56
CA VAL A 146 -2.40 -0.31 -22.21
C VAL A 146 -0.89 -0.31 -22.16
N ALA A 147 -0.25 0.86 -22.26
CA ALA A 147 1.20 0.98 -22.15
C ALA A 147 1.69 0.66 -20.73
N LYS A 148 0.96 1.11 -19.72
CA LYS A 148 1.26 0.88 -18.30
C LYS A 148 -0.02 0.92 -17.49
N ARG A 149 -0.35 -0.22 -16.87
CA ARG A 149 -1.46 -0.31 -15.92
C ARG A 149 -1.23 0.60 -14.71
N MET A 150 -2.26 1.21 -14.21
CA MET A 150 -2.30 1.85 -12.91
C MET A 150 -2.99 0.94 -11.89
N GLU A 151 -2.31 0.65 -10.79
CA GLU A 151 -2.86 -0.07 -9.63
C GLU A 151 -2.49 0.71 -8.38
N ILE A 152 -3.49 1.28 -7.72
CA ILE A 152 -3.33 2.06 -6.49
C ILE A 152 -4.18 1.40 -5.42
N GLY A 153 -3.54 1.04 -4.31
CA GLY A 153 -4.19 0.66 -3.07
C GLY A 153 -3.99 1.75 -2.04
N ALA A 154 -5.06 2.18 -1.40
CA ALA A 154 -4.99 3.15 -0.32
C ALA A 154 -5.71 2.62 0.91
N VAL A 155 -5.27 3.07 2.09
CA VAL A 155 -5.86 2.67 3.35
C VAL A 155 -5.94 3.83 4.32
N VAL A 156 -6.87 3.72 5.25
CA VAL A 156 -6.93 4.57 6.43
C VAL A 156 -6.81 3.72 7.69
N GLY A 157 -6.06 4.21 8.65
CA GLY A 157 -5.85 3.59 9.94
C GLY A 157 -5.85 4.63 11.06
N ALA A 158 -5.91 4.16 12.29
CA ALA A 158 -5.87 5.03 13.46
C ALA A 158 -5.18 4.32 14.62
N THR A 159 -4.64 5.12 15.54
CA THR A 159 -4.01 4.65 16.77
C THR A 159 -4.07 5.73 17.86
N PRO A 160 -4.22 5.37 19.14
CA PRO A 160 -3.97 6.32 20.22
C PRO A 160 -2.56 6.88 20.11
N ALA A 161 -2.40 8.19 20.26
CA ALA A 161 -1.08 8.83 20.17
C ALA A 161 -0.06 8.28 21.21
N SER A 162 -0.56 7.79 22.35
CA SER A 162 0.24 7.16 23.41
C SER A 162 0.85 5.81 23.03
N HIS A 163 0.38 5.17 21.96
CA HIS A 163 0.90 3.87 21.49
C HIS A 163 2.13 4.02 20.57
N VAL A 164 2.35 5.21 20.02
CA VAL A 164 3.46 5.45 19.09
C VAL A 164 4.77 5.59 19.83
N ARG A 165 5.79 4.89 19.38
CA ARG A 165 7.17 5.00 19.85
C ARG A 165 7.98 5.85 18.86
N ARG A 166 8.79 6.76 19.40
CA ARG A 166 9.64 7.69 18.62
C ARG A 166 11.08 7.63 19.10
N GLU A 167 11.52 6.43 19.39
CA GLU A 167 12.86 6.16 19.91
C GLU A 167 13.78 5.71 18.78
N CYS A 168 15.02 6.18 18.79
CA CYS A 168 16.03 5.69 17.86
C CYS A 168 16.73 4.46 18.44
N PRO A 169 17.01 3.42 17.61
CA PRO A 169 17.78 2.27 18.05
C PRO A 169 19.17 2.66 18.54
N ALA A 170 19.63 2.01 19.60
CA ALA A 170 20.94 2.22 20.20
C ALA A 170 21.80 0.94 20.12
N PRO A 171 23.13 1.03 20.21
CA PRO A 171 23.99 -0.14 20.34
C PRO A 171 23.60 -1.00 21.53
N GLY A 172 23.34 -2.30 21.28
CA GLY A 172 22.88 -3.26 22.29
C GLY A 172 21.40 -3.60 22.21
N ASP A 173 20.62 -2.86 21.40
CA ASP A 173 19.22 -3.19 21.17
C ASP A 173 19.07 -4.51 20.40
N VAL A 174 18.00 -5.23 20.69
CA VAL A 174 17.69 -6.50 20.04
C VAL A 174 16.82 -6.27 18.82
N ILE A 175 17.29 -6.71 17.66
CA ILE A 175 16.51 -6.71 16.42
C ILE A 175 15.67 -7.99 16.36
N VAL A 176 14.35 -7.82 16.28
CA VAL A 176 13.42 -8.96 16.16
C VAL A 176 12.82 -8.97 14.76
N LEU A 177 13.07 -10.04 14.00
CA LEU A 177 12.40 -10.30 12.73
C LEU A 177 11.11 -11.09 13.00
N LEU A 178 9.97 -10.44 12.78
CA LEU A 178 8.66 -11.02 13.00
C LEU A 178 7.91 -11.15 11.68
N GLY A 179 7.59 -12.37 11.28
CA GLY A 179 6.90 -12.62 10.00
C GLY A 179 7.01 -14.06 9.54
N GLY A 180 6.88 -14.26 8.23
CA GLY A 180 7.07 -15.56 7.57
C GLY A 180 8.50 -15.73 7.06
N ARG A 181 8.78 -16.92 6.51
CA ARG A 181 10.05 -17.16 5.81
C ARG A 181 10.17 -16.23 4.59
N THR A 182 11.32 -15.63 4.43
CA THR A 182 11.68 -14.93 3.20
C THR A 182 12.15 -15.92 2.14
N GLY A 183 11.81 -15.63 0.87
CA GLY A 183 12.20 -16.40 -0.29
C GLY A 183 12.65 -15.47 -1.43
N ARG A 184 12.55 -15.94 -2.65
CA ARG A 184 12.87 -15.14 -3.86
C ARG A 184 11.82 -14.09 -4.19
N ASP A 185 10.62 -14.22 -3.64
CA ASP A 185 9.52 -13.30 -3.88
C ASP A 185 9.89 -11.87 -3.47
N GLY A 186 9.68 -10.93 -4.37
CA GLY A 186 9.98 -9.53 -4.14
C GLY A 186 11.41 -9.10 -4.44
N VAL A 187 12.32 -10.04 -4.71
CA VAL A 187 13.70 -9.71 -5.10
C VAL A 187 13.69 -9.02 -6.45
N GLY A 188 14.14 -7.76 -6.49
CA GLY A 188 14.16 -6.95 -7.71
C GLY A 188 12.80 -6.36 -8.13
N GLY A 189 11.71 -6.64 -7.45
CA GLY A 189 10.37 -6.15 -7.81
C GLY A 189 10.28 -4.63 -7.90
N ALA A 190 10.86 -3.91 -6.95
CA ALA A 190 10.90 -2.45 -6.96
C ALA A 190 11.80 -1.88 -8.09
N THR A 191 12.91 -2.52 -8.38
CA THR A 191 13.84 -2.08 -9.44
C THR A 191 13.30 -2.35 -10.84
N GLY A 192 12.39 -3.30 -10.99
CA GLY A 192 11.71 -3.63 -12.23
C GLY A 192 10.72 -2.58 -12.71
N SER A 193 10.22 -1.71 -11.82
CA SER A 193 9.13 -0.76 -12.11
C SER A 193 9.44 0.26 -13.21
N SER A 194 10.73 0.51 -13.49
CA SER A 194 11.18 1.44 -14.54
C SER A 194 11.59 0.76 -15.84
N LYS A 195 11.52 -0.58 -15.93
CA LYS A 195 11.90 -1.33 -17.12
C LYS A 195 10.75 -1.47 -18.11
N ALA A 196 11.06 -1.47 -19.40
CA ALA A 196 10.08 -1.81 -20.43
C ALA A 196 9.80 -3.32 -20.40
N HIS A 197 8.53 -3.68 -20.56
CA HIS A 197 8.12 -5.08 -20.67
C HIS A 197 8.51 -5.67 -22.02
N LYS A 198 9.11 -6.87 -21.96
CA LYS A 198 9.36 -7.75 -23.11
C LYS A 198 8.64 -9.06 -22.87
N LEU A 199 8.45 -9.88 -23.91
CA LEU A 199 7.87 -11.23 -23.76
C LEU A 199 8.60 -12.05 -22.68
N ASP A 200 9.90 -11.93 -22.61
CA ASP A 200 10.80 -12.53 -21.63
C ASP A 200 10.48 -12.11 -20.17
N SER A 201 9.92 -10.92 -19.98
CA SER A 201 9.59 -10.41 -18.63
C SER A 201 8.46 -11.19 -17.96
N LEU A 202 7.50 -11.69 -18.72
CA LEU A 202 6.38 -12.49 -18.16
C LEU A 202 6.88 -13.86 -17.69
N GLU A 203 7.85 -14.44 -18.38
CA GLU A 203 8.40 -15.78 -18.07
C GLU A 203 9.40 -15.72 -16.90
N HIS A 204 10.22 -14.69 -16.84
CA HIS A 204 11.35 -14.62 -15.90
C HIS A 204 11.08 -13.74 -14.67
N CYS A 205 10.21 -12.74 -14.76
CA CYS A 205 9.97 -11.79 -13.68
C CYS A 205 8.75 -12.10 -12.79
N GLY A 206 7.91 -13.08 -13.16
CA GLY A 206 6.74 -13.44 -12.37
C GLY A 206 7.08 -13.90 -10.94
N ALA A 207 8.23 -14.59 -10.79
CA ALA A 207 8.73 -15.02 -9.48
C ALA A 207 9.32 -13.86 -8.64
N GLU A 208 9.63 -12.73 -9.26
CA GLU A 208 10.16 -11.54 -8.58
C GLU A 208 9.07 -10.66 -7.96
N VAL A 209 7.81 -10.90 -8.35
CA VAL A 209 6.69 -10.17 -7.77
C VAL A 209 6.51 -10.59 -6.33
N GLN A 210 6.58 -9.63 -5.44
CA GLN A 210 6.38 -9.84 -4.01
C GLN A 210 5.00 -10.44 -3.76
N LYS A 211 4.94 -11.46 -2.90
CA LYS A 211 3.70 -12.09 -2.46
C LYS A 211 3.52 -11.88 -0.97
N GLY A 212 2.47 -11.16 -0.61
CA GLY A 212 2.13 -10.91 0.78
C GLY A 212 1.55 -12.15 1.46
N ASN A 213 1.68 -12.19 2.78
CA ASN A 213 1.05 -13.22 3.62
C ASN A 213 -0.01 -12.56 4.51
N ALA A 214 -1.22 -12.43 4.01
CA ALA A 214 -2.32 -11.76 4.70
C ALA A 214 -2.66 -12.35 6.08
N PRO A 215 -2.66 -13.68 6.31
CA PRO A 215 -2.89 -14.25 7.63
C PRO A 215 -1.83 -13.83 8.66
N ILE A 216 -0.57 -13.77 8.29
CA ILE A 216 0.51 -13.30 9.18
C ILE A 216 0.34 -11.81 9.44
N GLU A 217 0.10 -11.02 8.42
CA GLU A 217 -0.09 -9.58 8.55
C GLU A 217 -1.28 -9.23 9.46
N ARG A 218 -2.38 -10.00 9.36
CA ARG A 218 -3.50 -9.87 10.30
C ARG A 218 -3.10 -10.13 11.75
N LYS A 219 -2.26 -11.15 11.99
CA LYS A 219 -1.75 -11.44 13.34
C LYS A 219 -0.91 -10.27 13.88
N LEU A 220 -0.07 -9.67 13.03
CA LEU A 220 0.74 -8.52 13.38
C LEU A 220 -0.13 -7.28 13.70
N GLN A 221 -1.12 -6.98 12.87
CA GLN A 221 -2.06 -5.91 13.15
C GLN A 221 -2.79 -6.10 14.49
N ARG A 222 -3.22 -7.32 14.79
CA ARG A 222 -3.87 -7.62 16.06
C ARG A 222 -2.92 -7.53 17.24
N LEU A 223 -1.65 -7.92 17.07
CA LEU A 223 -0.63 -7.77 18.10
C LEU A 223 -0.42 -6.29 18.43
N PHE A 224 -0.18 -5.46 17.41
CA PHE A 224 0.08 -4.04 17.59
C PHE A 224 -1.16 -3.20 17.95
N ARG A 225 -2.34 -3.78 17.96
CA ARG A 225 -3.53 -3.16 18.54
C ARG A 225 -3.58 -3.30 20.07
N ARG A 226 -2.83 -4.21 20.63
CA ARG A 226 -2.80 -4.43 22.08
C ARG A 226 -1.95 -3.37 22.76
N GLU A 227 -2.50 -2.77 23.80
CA GLU A 227 -1.84 -1.71 24.57
C GLU A 227 -0.50 -2.21 25.18
N ASP A 228 -0.50 -3.43 25.74
CA ASP A 228 0.70 -4.03 26.31
C ASP A 228 1.82 -4.22 25.28
N ALA A 229 1.50 -4.64 24.05
CA ALA A 229 2.47 -4.77 22.97
C ALA A 229 3.00 -3.42 22.45
N CYS A 230 2.21 -2.35 22.54
CA CYS A 230 2.62 -1.02 22.09
C CYS A 230 3.50 -0.30 23.11
N ARG A 231 3.46 -0.69 24.37
CA ARG A 231 4.23 -0.06 25.45
C ARG A 231 5.59 -0.68 25.71
N MET A 232 5.85 -1.82 25.10
CA MET A 232 7.16 -2.50 25.23
C MET A 232 8.19 -1.89 24.23
#